data_dea3e2c0236036c745b0c25520276cf7
#
_entry.id   dea3e2c0236036c745b0c25520276cf7
#
_cell.length_a   1.000
_cell.length_b   1.000
_cell.length_c   1.000
_cell.angle_alpha   90.00
_cell.angle_beta   90.00
_cell.angle_gamma   90.00
#
_symmetry.space_group_name_H-M   'P 1'
#
loop_
_entity.id
_entity.type
_entity.pdbx_description
1 polymer ?
#
loop_
_entity_poly.entity_id
_entity_poly.type
_entity_poly.pdbx_seq_one_letter_code
_entity_poly.pdbx_strand_id
1 'polypeptide(L)'
;MSPAMADGAPSSAKSSVDILTLGCRLNSYESEVMRGHAEAAGLQDAVIVNTCAVTAEAVRQARQTIRRARRERPTASIIVTGCAAQIDPASFAEMPEVTRVIGNAEKMKAETFAGIDFLADTARVQVNDIMSVREVAAHLVDGLDGRARAFVQVQTGCDHRCTFCIIPYGRGNSRSVPAGEVVDQVKRLVATGHYEIVLTGVDLTSWGADLPNAPKLGNLVARILKLVPDLKQLRLGRT
;
A
#
# COMPACT_ATOMS: atom_id res chain seq x y z
N MET A 1 6.11 -7.44 -59.90
CA MET A 1 6.77 -6.47 -59.02
C MET A 1 5.69 -5.94 -58.10
N SER A 2 5.62 -6.45 -56.89
CA SER A 2 4.72 -5.95 -55.82
C SER A 2 5.58 -5.40 -54.72
N PRO A 3 5.28 -4.20 -54.19
CA PRO A 3 5.99 -3.66 -53.04
C PRO A 3 5.46 -4.26 -51.74
N ALA A 4 6.37 -4.68 -50.89
CA ALA A 4 6.12 -5.15 -49.54
C ALA A 4 5.70 -3.97 -48.69
N MET A 5 4.53 -4.09 -48.05
CA MET A 5 4.06 -3.20 -46.98
C MET A 5 4.71 -3.66 -45.68
N ALA A 6 5.57 -2.82 -45.13
CA ALA A 6 6.10 -2.96 -43.80
C ALA A 6 5.18 -2.21 -42.83
N ASP A 7 4.24 -2.90 -42.20
CA ASP A 7 3.47 -2.40 -41.09
C ASP A 7 4.21 -2.72 -39.79
N GLY A 8 5.11 -1.81 -39.42
CA GLY A 8 5.64 -1.71 -38.07
C GLY A 8 4.74 -0.83 -37.22
N ALA A 9 3.66 -1.39 -36.64
CA ALA A 9 2.92 -0.72 -35.60
C ALA A 9 3.84 -0.51 -34.37
N PRO A 10 3.93 0.69 -33.80
CA PRO A 10 4.67 0.87 -32.58
C PRO A 10 3.92 0.12 -31.48
N SER A 11 4.57 -0.91 -30.91
CA SER A 11 4.16 -1.52 -29.66
C SER A 11 3.98 -0.42 -28.63
N SER A 12 2.73 -0.20 -28.20
CA SER A 12 2.43 0.69 -27.06
C SER A 12 3.17 0.12 -25.84
N ALA A 13 4.29 0.72 -25.50
CA ALA A 13 4.96 0.44 -24.25
C ALA A 13 3.99 0.78 -23.12
N LYS A 14 3.35 -0.26 -22.57
CA LYS A 14 2.57 -0.12 -21.33
C LYS A 14 3.50 0.47 -20.29
N SER A 15 3.10 1.60 -19.69
CA SER A 15 3.77 2.18 -18.54
C SER A 15 3.92 1.11 -17.47
N SER A 16 5.10 0.51 -17.35
CA SER A 16 5.28 -0.63 -16.46
C SER A 16 5.80 -0.16 -15.11
N VAL A 17 4.86 0.14 -14.21
CA VAL A 17 5.17 0.25 -12.78
C VAL A 17 4.98 -1.13 -12.17
N ASP A 18 6.08 -1.73 -11.71
CA ASP A 18 6.03 -2.98 -10.98
C ASP A 18 5.99 -2.69 -9.47
N ILE A 19 5.10 -3.39 -8.74
CA ILE A 19 5.04 -3.28 -7.28
C ILE A 19 5.37 -4.63 -6.66
N LEU A 20 6.47 -4.68 -5.94
CA LEU A 20 6.96 -5.85 -5.23
C LEU A 20 6.56 -5.75 -3.76
N THR A 21 5.54 -6.52 -3.38
CA THR A 21 4.95 -6.47 -2.04
C THR A 21 5.55 -7.55 -1.15
N LEU A 22 6.14 -7.13 -0.03
CA LEU A 22 6.64 -8.01 1.02
C LEU A 22 5.80 -7.86 2.29
N GLY A 23 5.57 -8.95 3.01
CA GLY A 23 4.96 -8.94 4.34
C GLY A 23 3.46 -9.23 4.36
N CYS A 24 2.66 -8.38 5.01
CA CYS A 24 1.30 -8.68 5.44
C CYS A 24 0.21 -8.25 4.43
N ARG A 25 -1.04 -8.63 4.71
CA ARG A 25 -2.22 -8.26 3.91
C ARG A 25 -2.43 -6.74 3.82
N LEU A 26 -2.02 -6.01 4.85
CA LEU A 26 -2.09 -4.55 4.85
C LEU A 26 -1.14 -3.97 3.79
N ASN A 27 0.08 -4.51 3.67
CA ASN A 27 0.99 -4.14 2.58
C ASN A 27 0.40 -4.45 1.20
N SER A 28 -0.34 -5.57 1.07
CA SER A 28 -0.99 -5.90 -0.19
C SER A 28 -2.07 -4.87 -0.57
N TYR A 29 -2.91 -4.46 0.39
CA TYR A 29 -3.88 -3.39 0.18
C TYR A 29 -3.20 -2.07 -0.21
N GLU A 30 -2.18 -1.66 0.55
CA GLU A 30 -1.44 -0.42 0.31
C GLU A 30 -0.74 -0.43 -1.06
N SER A 31 -0.31 -1.60 -1.53
CA SER A 31 0.29 -1.74 -2.87
C SER A 31 -0.70 -1.47 -3.99
N GLU A 32 -1.97 -1.85 -3.84
CA GLU A 32 -2.99 -1.51 -4.83
C GLU A 32 -3.31 0.00 -4.83
N VAL A 33 -3.35 0.63 -3.67
CA VAL A 33 -3.47 2.10 -3.57
C VAL A 33 -2.32 2.78 -4.31
N MET A 34 -1.07 2.35 -4.04
CA MET A 34 0.12 2.90 -4.71
C MET A 34 0.08 2.67 -6.21
N ARG A 35 -0.43 1.54 -6.69
CA ARG A 35 -0.62 1.26 -8.11
C ARG A 35 -1.52 2.30 -8.76
N GLY A 36 -2.70 2.53 -8.17
CA GLY A 36 -3.63 3.55 -8.65
C GLY A 36 -3.03 4.95 -8.68
N HIS A 37 -2.28 5.32 -7.64
CA HIS A 37 -1.60 6.63 -7.60
C HIS A 37 -0.50 6.75 -8.64
N ALA A 38 0.32 5.72 -8.81
CA ALA A 38 1.41 5.69 -9.79
C ALA A 38 0.88 5.75 -11.23
N GLU A 39 -0.20 5.02 -11.54
CA GLU A 39 -0.87 5.04 -12.83
C GLU A 39 -1.50 6.42 -13.12
N ALA A 40 -2.23 6.98 -12.14
CA ALA A 40 -2.83 8.31 -12.26
C ALA A 40 -1.79 9.42 -12.45
N ALA A 41 -0.61 9.27 -11.85
CA ALA A 41 0.53 10.16 -12.00
C ALA A 41 1.30 9.96 -13.33
N GLY A 42 0.96 8.93 -14.12
CA GLY A 42 1.68 8.61 -15.36
C GLY A 42 3.12 8.14 -15.11
N LEU A 43 3.41 7.58 -13.94
CA LEU A 43 4.73 7.09 -13.59
C LEU A 43 5.15 5.97 -14.55
N GLN A 44 6.35 6.06 -15.11
CA GLN A 44 6.88 5.09 -16.06
C GLN A 44 8.23 4.57 -15.60
N ASP A 45 8.56 3.34 -16.03
CA ASP A 45 9.81 2.65 -15.74
C ASP A 45 10.23 2.73 -14.26
N ALA A 46 9.33 2.30 -13.37
CA ALA A 46 9.55 2.29 -11.94
C ALA A 46 9.28 0.91 -11.31
N VAL A 47 10.02 0.61 -10.25
CA VAL A 47 9.78 -0.53 -9.37
C VAL A 47 9.58 -0.03 -7.95
N ILE A 48 8.41 -0.26 -7.39
CA ILE A 48 8.07 0.09 -6.00
C ILE A 48 8.23 -1.15 -5.13
N VAL A 49 9.11 -1.10 -4.13
CA VAL A 49 9.32 -2.20 -3.18
C VAL A 49 8.67 -1.83 -1.84
N ASN A 50 7.54 -2.48 -1.53
CA ASN A 50 6.82 -2.28 -0.27
C ASN A 50 7.32 -3.26 0.78
N THR A 51 8.11 -2.77 1.74
CA THR A 51 8.92 -3.58 2.66
C THR A 51 8.20 -3.95 3.95
N CYS A 52 8.68 -5.02 4.60
CA CYS A 52 8.25 -5.46 5.93
C CYS A 52 9.42 -5.41 6.91
N ALA A 53 9.13 -5.09 8.18
CA ALA A 53 10.13 -5.00 9.26
C ALA A 53 9.89 -5.99 10.41
N VAL A 54 8.89 -6.87 10.31
CA VAL A 54 8.47 -7.72 11.44
C VAL A 54 9.56 -8.70 11.85
N THR A 55 10.43 -9.11 10.91
CA THR A 55 11.57 -9.97 11.19
C THR A 55 12.83 -9.44 10.49
N ALA A 56 14.01 -9.75 11.05
CA ALA A 56 15.28 -9.46 10.40
C ALA A 56 15.37 -10.13 9.01
N GLU A 57 14.82 -11.32 8.87
CA GLU A 57 14.74 -12.03 7.59
C GLU A 57 13.92 -11.27 6.55
N ALA A 58 12.79 -10.66 6.94
CA ALA A 58 11.99 -9.83 6.03
C ALA A 58 12.79 -8.61 5.53
N VAL A 59 13.58 -7.98 6.39
CA VAL A 59 14.46 -6.86 6.00
C VAL A 59 15.57 -7.34 5.05
N ARG A 60 16.15 -8.51 5.31
CA ARG A 60 17.17 -9.12 4.44
C ARG A 60 16.58 -9.42 3.06
N GLN A 61 15.41 -10.01 3.00
CA GLN A 61 14.68 -10.29 1.74
C GLN A 61 14.35 -9.00 0.98
N ALA A 62 13.95 -7.93 1.68
CA ALA A 62 13.71 -6.64 1.05
C ALA A 62 14.95 -6.14 0.31
N ARG A 63 16.12 -6.17 0.96
CA ARG A 63 17.39 -5.75 0.33
C ARG A 63 17.78 -6.63 -0.86
N GLN A 64 17.56 -7.94 -0.77
CA GLN A 64 17.80 -8.86 -1.90
C GLN A 64 16.86 -8.56 -3.07
N THR A 65 15.58 -8.32 -2.79
CA THR A 65 14.56 -7.97 -3.79
C THR A 65 14.93 -6.67 -4.52
N ILE A 66 15.39 -5.65 -3.79
CA ILE A 66 15.87 -4.38 -4.36
C ILE A 66 17.03 -4.62 -5.32
N ARG A 67 18.07 -5.37 -4.90
CA ARG A 67 19.23 -5.69 -5.75
C ARG A 67 18.84 -6.51 -6.97
N ARG A 68 17.89 -7.42 -6.82
CA ARG A 68 17.35 -8.21 -7.92
C ARG A 68 16.62 -7.32 -8.92
N ALA A 69 15.72 -6.44 -8.44
CA ALA A 69 14.98 -5.50 -9.28
C ALA A 69 15.93 -4.61 -10.11
N ARG A 70 17.02 -4.10 -9.52
CA ARG A 70 18.03 -3.32 -10.24
C ARG A 70 18.73 -4.13 -11.35
N ARG A 71 19.05 -5.41 -11.10
CA ARG A 71 19.65 -6.27 -12.13
C ARG A 71 18.69 -6.59 -13.27
N GLU A 72 17.41 -6.81 -12.97
CA GLU A 72 16.38 -7.12 -13.96
C GLU A 72 15.93 -5.89 -14.76
N ARG A 73 15.95 -4.72 -14.13
CA ARG A 73 15.57 -3.43 -14.74
C ARG A 73 16.63 -2.35 -14.43
N PRO A 74 17.73 -2.32 -15.20
CA PRO A 74 18.86 -1.42 -14.92
C PRO A 74 18.53 0.08 -14.99
N THR A 75 17.54 0.47 -15.80
CA THR A 75 17.11 1.87 -16.01
C THR A 75 16.00 2.30 -15.09
N ALA A 76 15.21 1.35 -14.56
CA ALA A 76 14.03 1.67 -13.77
C ALA A 76 14.36 2.42 -12.48
N SER A 77 13.49 3.34 -12.12
CA SER A 77 13.54 4.01 -10.83
C SER A 77 13.08 3.09 -9.72
N ILE A 78 13.94 2.81 -8.74
CA ILE A 78 13.60 1.96 -7.61
C ILE A 78 13.19 2.80 -6.42
N ILE A 79 11.91 2.71 -6.08
CA ILE A 79 11.27 3.39 -4.96
C ILE A 79 11.07 2.39 -3.83
N VAL A 80 11.60 2.68 -2.65
CA VAL A 80 11.47 1.80 -1.49
C VAL A 80 10.54 2.43 -0.46
N THR A 81 9.62 1.66 0.06
CA THR A 81 8.65 2.07 1.08
C THR A 81 8.30 0.93 2.02
N GLY A 82 7.37 1.15 2.93
CA GLY A 82 6.92 0.13 3.87
C GLY A 82 7.57 0.23 5.23
N CYS A 83 7.27 -0.73 6.11
CA CYS A 83 7.66 -0.63 7.53
C CYS A 83 9.18 -0.59 7.74
N ALA A 84 9.97 -1.34 6.96
CA ALA A 84 11.42 -1.31 7.13
C ALA A 84 12.02 0.03 6.66
N ALA A 85 11.52 0.59 5.55
CA ALA A 85 11.94 1.88 5.05
C ALA A 85 11.51 3.04 5.99
N GLN A 86 10.37 2.92 6.66
CA GLN A 86 9.93 3.88 7.66
C GLN A 86 10.82 3.91 8.90
N ILE A 87 11.29 2.74 9.35
CA ILE A 87 12.06 2.60 10.60
C ILE A 87 13.52 3.01 10.39
N ASP A 88 14.11 2.62 9.27
CA ASP A 88 15.51 2.88 8.94
C ASP A 88 15.65 3.36 7.48
N PRO A 89 15.18 4.58 7.18
CA PRO A 89 15.22 5.10 5.83
C PRO A 89 16.64 5.33 5.31
N ALA A 90 17.59 5.66 6.18
CA ALA A 90 18.95 5.94 5.81
C ALA A 90 19.63 4.70 5.21
N SER A 91 19.47 3.53 5.83
CA SER A 91 20.08 2.29 5.36
C SER A 91 19.58 1.82 3.97
N PHE A 92 18.38 2.22 3.59
CA PHE A 92 17.86 1.99 2.22
C PHE A 92 18.31 3.08 1.27
N ALA A 93 18.39 4.33 1.71
CA ALA A 93 18.88 5.44 0.90
C ALA A 93 20.37 5.31 0.54
N GLU A 94 21.17 4.67 1.39
CA GLU A 94 22.58 4.38 1.11
C GLU A 94 22.78 3.28 0.05
N MET A 95 21.77 2.50 -0.26
CA MET A 95 21.87 1.46 -1.30
C MET A 95 21.99 2.12 -2.68
N PRO A 96 23.01 1.80 -3.49
CA PRO A 96 23.19 2.42 -4.82
C PRO A 96 22.06 2.07 -5.80
N GLU A 97 21.35 0.98 -5.54
CA GLU A 97 20.20 0.54 -6.34
C GLU A 97 18.97 1.42 -6.13
N VAL A 98 18.83 2.10 -4.99
CA VAL A 98 17.62 2.83 -4.59
C VAL A 98 17.63 4.25 -5.12
N THR A 99 16.57 4.64 -5.81
CA THR A 99 16.38 6.00 -6.31
C THR A 99 15.74 6.89 -5.25
N ARG A 100 14.73 6.37 -4.54
CA ARG A 100 13.98 7.14 -3.53
C ARG A 100 13.45 6.25 -2.41
N VAL A 101 13.37 6.81 -1.20
CA VAL A 101 12.75 6.19 -0.02
C VAL A 101 11.53 7.02 0.38
N ILE A 102 10.37 6.37 0.51
CA ILE A 102 9.09 7.00 0.84
C ILE A 102 8.53 6.38 2.13
N GLY A 103 8.05 7.20 3.05
CA GLY A 103 7.46 6.76 4.31
C GLY A 103 6.08 6.11 4.15
N ASN A 104 5.60 5.51 5.23
CA ASN A 104 4.30 4.82 5.27
C ASN A 104 3.10 5.77 5.21
N ALA A 105 3.24 7.02 5.64
CA ALA A 105 2.21 8.04 5.48
C ALA A 105 2.23 8.61 4.06
N GLU A 106 3.41 8.86 3.53
CA GLU A 106 3.63 9.48 2.22
C GLU A 106 3.19 8.57 1.08
N LYS A 107 3.45 7.25 1.18
CA LYS A 107 3.08 6.30 0.13
C LYS A 107 1.57 6.21 -0.14
N MET A 108 0.76 6.69 0.81
CA MET A 108 -0.71 6.69 0.70
C MET A 108 -1.26 7.98 0.08
N LYS A 109 -0.41 8.93 -0.30
CA LYS A 109 -0.80 10.22 -0.85
C LYS A 109 -0.54 10.27 -2.35
N ALA A 110 -1.54 10.68 -3.14
CA ALA A 110 -1.42 10.78 -4.60
C ALA A 110 -0.37 11.81 -5.01
N GLU A 111 -0.27 12.94 -4.28
CA GLU A 111 0.71 13.99 -4.54
C GLU A 111 2.16 13.51 -4.42
N THR A 112 2.42 12.48 -3.62
CA THR A 112 3.76 11.90 -3.51
C THR A 112 4.23 11.31 -4.84
N PHE A 113 3.33 10.71 -5.60
CA PHE A 113 3.63 10.10 -6.91
C PHE A 113 3.62 11.14 -8.04
N ALA A 114 2.72 12.11 -7.98
CA ALA A 114 2.67 13.21 -8.96
C ALA A 114 3.91 14.12 -8.91
N GLY A 115 4.55 14.24 -7.74
CA GLY A 115 5.77 15.01 -7.54
C GLY A 115 7.06 14.22 -7.77
N ILE A 116 6.98 12.97 -8.22
CA ILE A 116 8.18 12.17 -8.54
C ILE A 116 8.70 12.57 -9.91
N ASP A 117 9.45 13.68 -9.96
CA ASP A 117 10.32 13.98 -11.06
C ASP A 117 11.71 13.41 -10.77
N PHE A 118 12.09 12.39 -11.52
CA PHE A 118 13.39 11.72 -11.35
C PHE A 118 14.56 12.58 -11.86
N LEU A 119 14.27 13.65 -12.58
CA LEU A 119 15.25 14.59 -13.11
C LEU A 119 15.43 15.81 -12.20
N ALA A 120 14.46 16.10 -11.33
CA ALA A 120 14.59 17.18 -10.37
C ALA A 120 15.38 16.71 -9.14
N ASP A 121 16.15 17.61 -8.55
CA ASP A 121 16.89 17.42 -7.29
C ASP A 121 15.91 17.39 -6.09
N THR A 122 14.97 16.46 -6.13
CA THR A 122 14.03 16.22 -5.04
C THR A 122 14.64 15.31 -3.98
N ALA A 123 14.33 15.53 -2.72
CA ALA A 123 14.90 14.80 -1.60
C ALA A 123 14.80 13.28 -1.81
N ARG A 124 15.95 12.58 -1.77
CA ARG A 124 16.02 11.12 -1.92
C ARG A 124 15.24 10.38 -0.84
N VAL A 125 15.07 10.99 0.33
CA VAL A 125 14.31 10.45 1.46
C VAL A 125 13.14 11.38 1.76
N GLN A 126 11.92 10.84 1.65
CA GLN A 126 10.67 11.51 1.98
C GLN A 126 9.94 10.67 3.03
N VAL A 127 10.42 10.74 4.27
CA VAL A 127 9.92 9.96 5.40
C VAL A 127 9.72 10.91 6.58
N ASN A 128 8.46 11.12 6.98
CA ASN A 128 8.12 11.92 8.13
C ASN A 128 7.98 11.05 9.40
N ASP A 129 7.92 11.70 10.56
CA ASP A 129 7.67 11.00 11.82
C ASP A 129 6.28 10.37 11.81
N ILE A 130 6.25 9.04 11.75
CA ILE A 130 5.00 8.27 11.71
C ILE A 130 4.18 8.43 13.00
N MET A 131 4.80 8.79 14.13
CA MET A 131 4.10 9.02 15.39
C MET A 131 3.28 10.32 15.39
N SER A 132 3.63 11.28 14.53
CA SER A 132 2.90 12.54 14.38
C SER A 132 1.62 12.40 13.55
N VAL A 133 1.48 11.31 12.78
CA VAL A 133 0.34 11.09 11.87
C VAL A 133 -0.93 10.76 12.67
N ARG A 134 -1.98 11.57 12.46
CA ARG A 134 -3.26 11.45 13.18
C ARG A 134 -4.38 10.86 12.32
N GLU A 135 -4.29 10.98 11.02
CA GLU A 135 -5.35 10.60 10.09
C GLU A 135 -4.97 9.36 9.30
N VAL A 136 -5.97 8.60 8.90
CA VAL A 136 -5.86 7.54 7.89
C VAL A 136 -6.58 8.05 6.66
N ALA A 137 -5.85 8.17 5.55
CA ALA A 137 -6.50 8.44 4.29
C ALA A 137 -7.33 7.21 3.88
N ALA A 138 -8.62 7.41 3.66
CA ALA A 138 -9.45 6.39 3.04
C ALA A 138 -9.15 6.40 1.54
N HIS A 139 -8.78 5.25 1.03
CA HIS A 139 -8.53 5.07 -0.39
C HIS A 139 -9.57 4.10 -0.95
N LEU A 140 -10.28 4.56 -1.98
CA LEU A 140 -11.18 3.71 -2.74
C LEU A 140 -10.36 2.91 -3.76
N VAL A 141 -10.21 1.62 -3.52
CA VAL A 141 -9.50 0.69 -4.41
C VAL A 141 -10.52 -0.15 -5.16
N ASP A 142 -10.33 -0.36 -6.45
CA ASP A 142 -11.25 -1.17 -7.27
C ASP A 142 -11.07 -2.68 -7.07
N GLY A 143 -10.14 -3.07 -6.18
CA GLY A 143 -9.89 -4.45 -5.79
C GLY A 143 -8.52 -4.96 -6.25
N LEU A 144 -8.29 -6.25 -6.03
CA LEU A 144 -7.11 -6.97 -6.48
C LEU A 144 -7.45 -7.64 -7.82
N ASP A 145 -6.77 -7.26 -8.88
CA ASP A 145 -7.01 -7.79 -10.23
C ASP A 145 -7.08 -9.33 -10.26
N GLY A 146 -8.19 -9.84 -10.81
CA GLY A 146 -8.43 -11.27 -10.99
C GLY A 146 -8.69 -12.07 -9.72
N ARG A 147 -8.94 -11.44 -8.57
CA ARG A 147 -9.24 -12.14 -7.31
C ARG A 147 -10.68 -11.91 -6.87
N ALA A 148 -11.37 -13.00 -6.50
CA ALA A 148 -12.70 -12.95 -5.90
C ALA A 148 -12.70 -12.35 -4.48
N ARG A 149 -11.51 -12.21 -3.86
CA ARG A 149 -11.28 -11.71 -2.51
C ARG A 149 -10.58 -10.36 -2.55
N ALA A 150 -11.12 -9.38 -1.81
CA ALA A 150 -10.47 -8.09 -1.61
C ALA A 150 -10.14 -7.84 -0.13
N PHE A 151 -9.04 -7.13 0.10
CA PHE A 151 -8.67 -6.63 1.42
C PHE A 151 -9.14 -5.19 1.58
N VAL A 152 -9.72 -4.87 2.74
CA VAL A 152 -10.15 -3.52 3.10
C VAL A 152 -9.46 -3.12 4.39
N GLN A 153 -8.62 -2.12 4.32
CA GLN A 153 -8.00 -1.55 5.52
C GLN A 153 -9.06 -0.80 6.32
N VAL A 154 -9.25 -1.20 7.57
CA VAL A 154 -10.15 -0.51 8.50
C VAL A 154 -9.41 0.13 9.66
N GLN A 155 -8.17 -0.28 9.90
CA GLN A 155 -7.35 0.23 10.99
C GLN A 155 -5.87 0.09 10.64
N THR A 156 -5.03 1.00 11.13
CA THR A 156 -3.57 0.91 11.03
C THR A 156 -2.90 1.45 12.30
N GLY A 157 -1.62 1.11 12.50
CA GLY A 157 -0.89 1.48 13.71
C GLY A 157 -1.32 0.67 14.94
N CYS A 158 -0.65 0.89 16.06
CA CYS A 158 -0.93 0.19 17.31
C CYS A 158 -0.47 1.01 18.51
N ASP A 159 -1.32 1.17 19.53
CA ASP A 159 -0.99 1.88 20.76
C ASP A 159 -0.31 0.98 21.81
N HIS A 160 -0.32 -0.32 21.60
CA HIS A 160 0.44 -1.24 22.45
C HIS A 160 1.95 -1.03 22.27
N ARG A 161 2.69 -1.17 23.36
CA ARG A 161 4.16 -1.04 23.39
C ARG A 161 4.78 -2.34 23.89
N CYS A 162 4.43 -3.46 23.20
CA CYS A 162 5.01 -4.77 23.48
C CYS A 162 6.52 -4.72 23.27
N THR A 163 7.29 -5.27 24.19
CA THR A 163 8.75 -5.14 24.26
C THR A 163 9.50 -5.63 23.01
N PHE A 164 8.91 -6.59 22.29
CA PHE A 164 9.50 -7.20 21.08
C PHE A 164 8.89 -6.65 19.77
N CYS A 165 7.89 -5.77 19.84
CA CYS A 165 7.10 -5.41 18.66
C CYS A 165 7.61 -4.14 17.99
N ILE A 166 8.01 -4.26 16.72
CA ILE A 166 8.50 -3.16 15.89
C ILE A 166 7.34 -2.37 15.21
N ILE A 167 6.12 -2.91 15.21
CA ILE A 167 5.01 -2.39 14.41
C ILE A 167 4.68 -0.91 14.70
N PRO A 168 4.62 -0.44 15.96
CA PRO A 168 4.32 0.96 16.23
C PRO A 168 5.32 1.93 15.57
N TYR A 169 6.59 1.54 15.50
CA TYR A 169 7.64 2.37 14.90
C TYR A 169 7.55 2.44 13.37
N GLY A 170 6.99 1.41 12.74
CA GLY A 170 6.76 1.40 11.30
C GLY A 170 5.41 1.97 10.88
N ARG A 171 4.39 1.93 11.78
CA ARG A 171 3.01 2.28 11.42
C ARG A 171 2.38 3.38 12.28
N GLY A 172 3.05 3.81 13.33
CA GLY A 172 2.56 4.84 14.25
C GLY A 172 1.50 4.35 15.23
N ASN A 173 0.82 5.31 15.85
CA ASN A 173 -0.28 5.06 16.78
C ASN A 173 -1.51 4.48 16.05
N SER A 174 -2.41 3.86 16.82
CA SER A 174 -3.66 3.28 16.30
C SER A 174 -4.54 4.36 15.67
N ARG A 175 -5.04 4.09 14.48
CA ARG A 175 -5.94 4.98 13.74
C ARG A 175 -6.95 4.15 12.98
N SER A 176 -8.22 4.55 13.06
CA SER A 176 -9.33 3.85 12.46
C SER A 176 -9.87 4.58 11.25
N VAL A 177 -10.27 3.83 10.22
CA VAL A 177 -11.04 4.36 9.09
C VAL A 177 -12.49 4.52 9.54
N PRO A 178 -13.14 5.68 9.31
CA PRO A 178 -14.54 5.89 9.66
C PRO A 178 -15.48 4.86 9.02
N ALA A 179 -16.50 4.41 9.75
CA ALA A 179 -17.41 3.35 9.30
C ALA A 179 -18.11 3.65 7.96
N GLY A 180 -18.42 4.94 7.66
CA GLY A 180 -19.01 5.34 6.40
C GLY A 180 -18.11 5.01 5.21
N GLU A 181 -16.84 5.41 5.30
CA GLU A 181 -15.82 5.20 4.28
C GLU A 181 -15.56 3.70 4.05
N VAL A 182 -15.51 2.90 5.14
CA VAL A 182 -15.38 1.44 5.01
C VAL A 182 -16.56 0.83 4.28
N VAL A 183 -17.80 1.25 4.60
CA VAL A 183 -19.01 0.75 3.93
C VAL A 183 -19.01 1.12 2.45
N ASP A 184 -18.62 2.34 2.10
CA ASP A 184 -18.59 2.80 0.71
C ASP A 184 -17.51 2.04 -0.10
N GLN A 185 -16.35 1.77 0.50
CA GLN A 185 -15.34 0.91 -0.11
C GLN A 185 -15.86 -0.52 -0.34
N VAL A 186 -16.54 -1.12 0.65
CA VAL A 186 -17.11 -2.47 0.52
C VAL A 186 -18.18 -2.51 -0.57
N LYS A 187 -19.08 -1.49 -0.66
CA LYS A 187 -20.08 -1.39 -1.74
C LYS A 187 -19.42 -1.36 -3.11
N ARG A 188 -18.37 -0.55 -3.27
CA ARG A 188 -17.63 -0.44 -4.53
C ARG A 188 -17.03 -1.77 -4.95
N LEU A 189 -16.37 -2.47 -4.03
CA LEU A 189 -15.78 -3.78 -4.28
C LEU A 189 -16.81 -4.85 -4.65
N VAL A 190 -17.98 -4.86 -3.98
CA VAL A 190 -19.06 -5.77 -4.33
C VAL A 190 -19.62 -5.45 -5.70
N ALA A 191 -19.77 -4.17 -6.06
CA ALA A 191 -20.24 -3.74 -7.38
C ALA A 191 -19.26 -4.11 -8.50
N THR A 192 -17.96 -4.22 -8.22
CA THR A 192 -16.92 -4.69 -9.16
C THR A 192 -16.75 -6.21 -9.17
N GLY A 193 -17.61 -6.96 -8.46
CA GLY A 193 -17.68 -8.42 -8.52
C GLY A 193 -16.84 -9.17 -7.45
N HIS A 194 -16.40 -8.48 -6.40
CA HIS A 194 -15.74 -9.15 -5.28
C HIS A 194 -16.76 -9.77 -4.33
N TYR A 195 -16.70 -11.07 -4.12
CA TYR A 195 -17.65 -11.82 -3.28
C TYR A 195 -17.17 -11.99 -1.82
N GLU A 196 -15.89 -11.87 -1.58
CA GLU A 196 -15.28 -12.00 -0.25
C GLU A 196 -14.50 -10.74 0.11
N ILE A 197 -14.89 -10.13 1.22
CA ILE A 197 -14.17 -8.97 1.80
C ILE A 197 -13.48 -9.40 3.09
N VAL A 198 -12.21 -9.04 3.22
CA VAL A 198 -11.42 -9.27 4.43
C VAL A 198 -11.08 -7.93 5.06
N LEU A 199 -11.72 -7.59 6.18
CA LEU A 199 -11.33 -6.42 6.96
C LEU A 199 -9.92 -6.65 7.53
N THR A 200 -9.01 -5.73 7.27
CA THR A 200 -7.61 -5.85 7.69
C THR A 200 -7.15 -4.66 8.50
N GLY A 201 -6.27 -4.91 9.43
CA GLY A 201 -5.67 -3.90 10.31
C GLY A 201 -4.58 -4.52 11.17
N VAL A 202 -3.82 -3.71 11.85
CA VAL A 202 -2.77 -4.14 12.79
C VAL A 202 -3.38 -4.70 14.08
N ASP A 203 -4.33 -3.94 14.64
CA ASP A 203 -5.08 -4.28 15.85
C ASP A 203 -6.56 -3.99 15.62
N LEU A 204 -7.27 -4.95 14.99
CA LEU A 204 -8.68 -4.80 14.65
C LEU A 204 -9.57 -4.60 15.89
N THR A 205 -9.17 -5.10 17.03
CA THR A 205 -9.95 -5.00 18.27
C THR A 205 -10.01 -3.57 18.80
N SER A 206 -9.01 -2.76 18.47
CA SER A 206 -8.92 -1.34 18.81
C SER A 206 -9.66 -0.43 17.82
N TRP A 207 -10.23 -0.99 16.71
CA TRP A 207 -10.95 -0.17 15.75
C TRP A 207 -12.07 0.64 16.41
N GLY A 208 -12.10 1.92 16.11
CA GLY A 208 -13.10 2.87 16.56
C GLY A 208 -12.76 3.58 17.88
N ALA A 209 -11.70 3.19 18.59
CA ALA A 209 -11.33 3.81 19.86
C ALA A 209 -10.99 5.31 19.70
N ASP A 210 -10.47 5.70 18.55
CA ASP A 210 -10.10 7.07 18.16
C ASP A 210 -11.22 7.82 17.40
N LEU A 211 -12.34 7.14 17.10
CA LEU A 211 -13.48 7.73 16.41
C LEU A 211 -14.50 8.34 17.39
N PRO A 212 -15.32 9.32 16.94
CA PRO A 212 -16.41 9.87 17.75
C PRO A 212 -17.32 8.75 18.28
N ASN A 213 -17.69 8.84 19.57
CA ASN A 213 -18.48 7.84 20.31
C ASN A 213 -17.81 6.47 20.46
N ALA A 214 -16.54 6.32 20.14
CA ALA A 214 -15.74 5.12 20.29
C ALA A 214 -16.50 3.81 19.91
N PRO A 215 -17.02 3.70 18.68
CA PRO A 215 -17.76 2.52 18.25
C PRO A 215 -16.84 1.29 18.29
N LYS A 216 -17.44 0.09 18.43
CA LYS A 216 -16.67 -1.15 18.44
C LYS A 216 -16.67 -1.82 17.07
N LEU A 217 -15.69 -2.69 16.81
CA LEU A 217 -15.59 -3.47 15.58
C LEU A 217 -16.90 -4.21 15.23
N GLY A 218 -17.61 -4.72 16.24
CA GLY A 218 -18.93 -5.35 16.04
C GLY A 218 -19.97 -4.41 15.44
N ASN A 219 -19.95 -3.13 15.79
CA ASN A 219 -20.84 -2.11 15.20
C ASN A 219 -20.50 -1.89 13.70
N LEU A 220 -19.21 -1.89 13.34
CA LEU A 220 -18.79 -1.81 11.94
C LEU A 220 -19.27 -3.02 11.14
N VAL A 221 -19.05 -4.23 11.66
CA VAL A 221 -19.50 -5.48 11.02
C VAL A 221 -21.01 -5.49 10.81
N ALA A 222 -21.79 -5.18 11.85
CA ALA A 222 -23.25 -5.11 11.75
C ALA A 222 -23.71 -4.06 10.71
N ARG A 223 -23.02 -2.90 10.65
CA ARG A 223 -23.33 -1.85 9.68
C ARG A 223 -23.01 -2.29 8.25
N ILE A 224 -21.88 -2.95 8.00
CA ILE A 224 -21.54 -3.49 6.68
C ILE A 224 -22.59 -4.49 6.23
N LEU A 225 -22.90 -5.50 7.06
CA LEU A 225 -23.88 -6.55 6.71
C LEU A 225 -25.28 -5.99 6.45
N LYS A 226 -25.68 -4.92 7.17
CA LYS A 226 -26.97 -4.25 6.96
C LYS A 226 -27.01 -3.45 5.64
N LEU A 227 -25.92 -2.75 5.30
CA LEU A 227 -25.90 -1.78 4.20
C LEU A 227 -25.37 -2.36 2.88
N VAL A 228 -24.81 -3.57 2.91
CA VAL A 228 -24.27 -4.28 1.73
C VAL A 228 -24.80 -5.73 1.72
N PRO A 229 -26.10 -5.93 1.47
CA PRO A 229 -26.71 -7.26 1.54
C PRO A 229 -26.21 -8.23 0.46
N ASP A 230 -25.66 -7.71 -0.63
CA ASP A 230 -25.10 -8.52 -1.73
C ASP A 230 -23.71 -9.10 -1.42
N LEU A 231 -23.08 -8.68 -0.32
CA LEU A 231 -21.82 -9.23 0.14
C LEU A 231 -21.97 -10.68 0.57
N LYS A 232 -21.30 -11.60 -0.11
CA LYS A 232 -21.43 -13.05 0.15
C LYS A 232 -20.65 -13.50 1.37
N GLN A 233 -19.47 -12.90 1.60
CA GLN A 233 -18.61 -13.31 2.71
C GLN A 233 -17.83 -12.12 3.28
N LEU A 234 -17.91 -11.93 4.61
CA LEU A 234 -17.10 -10.99 5.35
C LEU A 234 -16.19 -11.75 6.31
N ARG A 235 -14.90 -11.44 6.27
CA ARG A 235 -13.90 -12.02 7.17
C ARG A 235 -13.18 -10.93 7.95
N LEU A 236 -12.73 -11.29 9.14
CA LEU A 236 -11.79 -10.50 9.94
C LEU A 236 -10.39 -11.07 9.70
N GLY A 237 -9.51 -10.22 9.16
CA GLY A 237 -8.12 -10.61 8.85
C GLY A 237 -7.27 -10.58 10.12
N ARG A 238 -6.41 -11.60 10.30
CA ARG A 238 -5.26 -11.49 11.20
C ARG A 238 -4.10 -10.84 10.43
N THR A 239 -3.39 -9.95 11.06
CA THR A 239 -2.07 -9.50 10.62
C THR A 239 -1.03 -10.57 10.80
#